data_93ea5f69aeec81ef30813fe99c8aa78d
#
_entry.id   93ea5f69aeec81ef30813fe99c8aa78d
#
_cell.length_a   1.000
_cell.length_b   1.000
_cell.length_c   1.000
_cell.angle_alpha   90.00
_cell.angle_beta   90.00
_cell.angle_gamma   90.00
#
_symmetry.space_group_name_H-M   'P 1'
#
loop_
_entity.id
_entity.type
_entity.pdbx_description
1 polymer ?
#
loop_
_entity_poly.entity_id
_entity_poly.type
_entity_poly.pdbx_seq_one_letter_code
_entity_poly.pdbx_strand_id
1 'polypeptide(L)'
;MYCNYSKDKFDNEVTYILPPWIDETLLPSNISFHCSDDWGTVMYEHYYGFTEKGKKDWNLSDVDIHNFLFALDSCEQMYLSLIKQGWTAQQARNVLPLATKCDIIMTGFVSDWKHFFELRALGTTGAPHPQAKEIAEPLMQEFIKRNLIKY
;
A
#
# COMPACT_ATOMS: atom_id res chain seq x y z
N MET A 1 -5.24 6.36 17.53
CA MET A 1 -6.00 7.46 16.88
C MET A 1 -6.23 7.05 15.45
N TYR A 2 -7.47 7.09 14.96
CA TYR A 2 -7.79 6.68 13.61
C TYR A 2 -7.75 7.89 12.67
N CYS A 3 -7.11 7.75 11.52
CA CYS A 3 -7.13 8.76 10.48
C CYS A 3 -8.54 8.87 9.90
N ASN A 4 -9.00 10.10 9.69
CA ASN A 4 -10.19 10.38 8.91
C ASN A 4 -9.74 11.03 7.61
N TYR A 5 -9.75 10.26 6.53
CA TYR A 5 -9.27 10.67 5.21
C TYR A 5 -10.18 11.70 4.53
N SER A 6 -11.41 11.90 5.03
CA SER A 6 -12.30 12.96 4.53
C SER A 6 -12.00 14.36 5.08
N LYS A 7 -10.89 14.55 5.81
CA LYS A 7 -10.46 15.86 6.30
C LYS A 7 -9.47 16.51 5.34
N ASP A 8 -9.47 17.84 5.32
CA ASP A 8 -8.67 18.68 4.43
C ASP A 8 -7.17 18.29 4.36
N LYS A 9 -6.59 17.83 5.48
CA LYS A 9 -5.18 17.40 5.52
C LYS A 9 -4.87 16.13 4.71
N PHE A 10 -5.88 15.46 4.19
CA PHE A 10 -5.78 14.28 3.34
C PHE A 10 -6.44 14.48 1.98
N ASP A 11 -6.82 15.71 1.64
CA ASP A 11 -7.45 16.10 0.37
C ASP A 11 -8.68 15.24 -0.02
N ASN A 12 -9.34 14.63 0.97
CA ASN A 12 -10.42 13.64 0.80
C ASN A 12 -10.01 12.40 0.01
N GLU A 13 -8.73 12.01 0.08
CA GLU A 13 -8.18 10.86 -0.61
C GLU A 13 -7.57 9.86 0.36
N VAL A 14 -7.62 8.57 0.02
CA VAL A 14 -6.93 7.50 0.74
C VAL A 14 -5.62 7.21 0.03
N THR A 15 -4.51 7.34 0.72
CA THR A 15 -3.20 6.99 0.17
C THR A 15 -2.94 5.50 0.35
N TYR A 16 -2.43 4.85 -0.69
CA TYR A 16 -2.07 3.43 -0.69
C TYR A 16 -0.57 3.23 -0.87
N ILE A 17 -0.07 2.13 -0.36
CA ILE A 17 1.30 1.65 -0.61
C ILE A 17 1.23 0.58 -1.67
N LEU A 18 1.87 0.82 -2.79
CA LEU A 18 1.99 -0.18 -3.85
C LEU A 18 2.93 -1.31 -3.39
N PRO A 19 2.60 -2.56 -3.69
CA PRO A 19 3.51 -3.67 -3.43
C PRO A 19 4.73 -3.61 -4.36
N PRO A 20 5.91 -4.14 -3.97
CA PRO A 20 7.15 -4.00 -4.73
C PRO A 20 7.14 -4.71 -6.10
N TRP A 21 6.13 -5.50 -6.39
CA TRP A 21 5.92 -6.11 -7.70
C TRP A 21 5.09 -5.25 -8.67
N ILE A 22 4.62 -4.08 -8.25
CA ILE A 22 4.01 -3.07 -9.11
C ILE A 22 4.95 -1.87 -9.16
N ASP A 23 5.52 -1.62 -10.34
CA ASP A 23 6.43 -0.50 -10.56
C ASP A 23 5.61 0.78 -10.81
N GLU A 24 5.89 1.85 -10.06
CA GLU A 24 5.23 3.14 -10.22
C GLU A 24 5.35 3.72 -11.64
N THR A 25 6.44 3.39 -12.35
CA THR A 25 6.64 3.85 -13.73
C THR A 25 5.65 3.25 -14.74
N LEU A 26 4.90 2.23 -14.31
CA LEU A 26 3.86 1.58 -15.10
C LEU A 26 2.50 2.20 -14.91
N LEU A 27 2.33 2.94 -13.80
CA LEU A 27 1.08 3.58 -13.53
C LEU A 27 0.89 4.71 -14.54
N PRO A 28 -0.28 4.79 -15.17
CA PRO A 28 -0.59 5.91 -16.04
C PRO A 28 -0.56 7.20 -15.21
N SER A 29 -0.06 8.28 -15.80
CA SER A 29 0.04 9.59 -15.16
C SER A 29 -1.32 10.19 -14.76
N ASN A 30 -2.43 9.63 -15.27
CA ASN A 30 -3.78 10.04 -14.97
C ASN A 30 -4.67 8.78 -14.86
N ILE A 31 -4.75 8.20 -13.67
CA ILE A 31 -5.75 7.17 -13.40
C ILE A 31 -7.03 7.90 -12.98
N SER A 32 -7.97 8.07 -13.90
CA SER A 32 -9.32 8.48 -13.56
C SER A 32 -10.24 7.27 -13.68
N PHE A 33 -10.74 6.82 -12.54
CA PHE A 33 -11.80 5.82 -12.52
C PHE A 33 -13.14 6.57 -12.53
N HIS A 34 -13.92 6.40 -13.57
CA HIS A 34 -15.30 6.86 -13.59
C HIS A 34 -16.21 5.70 -13.23
N CYS A 35 -16.79 5.77 -12.05
CA CYS A 35 -17.92 4.94 -11.69
C CYS A 35 -19.16 5.62 -12.27
N SER A 36 -19.88 4.99 -13.19
CA SER A 36 -21.20 5.46 -13.60
C SER A 36 -22.17 5.28 -12.42
N ASP A 37 -23.09 6.22 -12.22
CA ASP A 37 -24.10 6.18 -11.16
C ASP A 37 -25.08 5.01 -11.29
N ASP A 38 -24.97 4.23 -12.34
CA ASP A 38 -25.76 3.03 -12.61
C ASP A 38 -25.02 1.77 -12.13
N TRP A 39 -25.55 1.15 -11.10
CA TRP A 39 -25.04 -0.04 -10.38
C TRP A 39 -24.83 -1.30 -11.24
N GLY A 40 -24.57 -1.19 -12.49
CA GLY A 40 -24.45 -2.35 -13.39
C GLY A 40 -23.37 -2.27 -14.47
N THR A 41 -22.76 -1.13 -14.69
CA THR A 41 -21.84 -0.98 -15.81
C THR A 41 -20.59 -0.21 -15.37
N VAL A 42 -19.57 -0.94 -15.01
CA VAL A 42 -18.23 -0.37 -14.91
C VAL A 42 -17.72 -0.20 -16.34
N MET A 43 -17.79 1.01 -16.86
CA MET A 43 -17.25 1.34 -18.17
C MET A 43 -15.76 1.64 -18.01
N TYR A 44 -14.93 0.71 -18.45
CA TYR A 44 -13.49 0.92 -18.59
C TYR A 44 -13.21 1.71 -19.87
N GLU A 45 -13.23 3.02 -19.80
CA GLU A 45 -13.00 3.85 -20.99
C GLU A 45 -11.53 3.99 -21.40
N HIS A 46 -10.57 3.57 -20.56
CA HIS A 46 -9.16 3.69 -20.91
C HIS A 46 -8.37 2.44 -20.51
N TYR A 47 -8.01 1.65 -21.48
CA TYR A 47 -6.96 0.65 -21.38
C TYR A 47 -5.61 1.37 -21.42
N TYR A 48 -4.91 1.41 -20.30
CA TYR A 48 -3.53 1.85 -20.27
C TYR A 48 -2.63 0.62 -20.46
N GLY A 49 -1.85 0.64 -21.53
CA GLY A 49 -0.80 -0.36 -21.73
C GLY A 49 0.33 -0.11 -20.72
N PHE A 50 0.59 -1.09 -19.89
CA PHE A 50 1.76 -1.08 -19.02
C PHE A 50 3.00 -1.43 -19.86
N THR A 51 4.13 -0.80 -19.55
CA THR A 51 5.37 -1.10 -20.27
C THR A 51 5.91 -2.47 -19.89
N GLU A 52 6.58 -3.17 -20.83
CA GLU A 52 7.23 -4.47 -20.56
C GLU A 52 8.19 -4.44 -19.37
N LYS A 53 8.72 -3.25 -19.06
CA LYS A 53 9.69 -3.04 -17.99
C LYS A 53 9.14 -3.30 -16.59
N GLY A 54 7.84 -3.22 -16.39
CA GLY A 54 7.24 -3.43 -15.11
C GLY A 54 6.60 -4.79 -14.90
N LYS A 55 6.61 -5.59 -15.90
CA LYS A 55 6.27 -7.01 -15.79
C LYS A 55 7.42 -7.85 -15.24
N LYS A 56 8.42 -7.17 -14.62
CA LYS A 56 9.60 -7.77 -14.05
C LYS A 56 9.22 -8.88 -13.08
N ASP A 57 9.77 -10.05 -13.24
CA ASP A 57 9.90 -11.16 -12.29
C ASP A 57 8.60 -11.79 -11.71
N TRP A 58 7.45 -11.14 -11.77
CA TRP A 58 6.20 -11.61 -11.14
C TRP A 58 5.16 -12.12 -12.13
N ASN A 59 5.42 -12.03 -13.43
CA ASN A 59 4.55 -12.48 -14.51
C ASN A 59 3.10 -11.95 -14.39
N LEU A 60 2.95 -10.70 -13.92
CA LEU A 60 1.66 -10.03 -13.82
C LEU A 60 1.20 -9.53 -15.17
N SER A 61 -0.07 -9.72 -15.48
CA SER A 61 -0.71 -9.13 -16.65
C SER A 61 -1.20 -7.70 -16.34
N ASP A 62 -1.47 -6.91 -17.38
CA ASP A 62 -2.09 -5.59 -17.24
C ASP A 62 -3.45 -5.70 -16.56
N VAL A 63 -4.17 -6.81 -16.79
CA VAL A 63 -5.47 -7.09 -16.16
C VAL A 63 -5.32 -7.29 -14.63
N ASP A 64 -4.26 -7.96 -14.18
CA ASP A 64 -4.03 -8.19 -12.75
C ASP A 64 -3.77 -6.86 -12.03
N ILE A 65 -2.92 -6.02 -12.61
CA ILE A 65 -2.60 -4.69 -12.07
C ILE A 65 -3.85 -3.80 -12.07
N HIS A 66 -4.61 -3.83 -13.17
CA HIS A 66 -5.85 -3.08 -13.26
C HIS A 66 -6.86 -3.51 -12.20
N ASN A 67 -7.08 -4.81 -12.02
CA ASN A 67 -7.99 -5.34 -10.99
C ASN A 67 -7.56 -4.94 -9.58
N PHE A 68 -6.24 -4.94 -9.32
CA PHE A 68 -5.71 -4.49 -8.04
C PHE A 68 -6.02 -3.00 -7.80
N LEU A 69 -5.72 -2.13 -8.77
CA LEU A 69 -5.97 -0.69 -8.65
C LEU A 69 -7.48 -0.38 -8.54
N PHE A 70 -8.31 -1.06 -9.31
CA PHE A 70 -9.77 -0.94 -9.23
C PHE A 70 -10.31 -1.33 -7.85
N ALA A 71 -9.75 -2.38 -7.24
CA ALA A 71 -10.14 -2.77 -5.89
C ALA A 71 -9.79 -1.69 -4.85
N LEU A 72 -8.63 -1.04 -4.98
CA LEU A 72 -8.23 0.07 -4.10
C LEU A 72 -9.18 1.26 -4.24
N ASP A 73 -9.47 1.69 -5.47
CA ASP A 73 -10.41 2.78 -5.76
C ASP A 73 -11.80 2.47 -5.20
N SER A 74 -12.32 1.28 -5.45
CA SER A 74 -13.63 0.86 -4.93
C SER A 74 -13.70 0.94 -3.41
N CYS A 75 -12.64 0.52 -2.72
CA CYS A 75 -12.55 0.62 -1.26
C CYS A 75 -12.57 2.08 -0.79
N GLU A 76 -11.87 2.97 -1.48
CA GLU A 76 -11.85 4.40 -1.17
C GLU A 76 -13.22 5.03 -1.34
N GLN A 77 -13.88 4.80 -2.47
CA GLN A 77 -15.22 5.30 -2.74
C GLN A 77 -16.23 4.83 -1.68
N MET A 78 -16.17 3.56 -1.29
CA MET A 78 -17.02 3.03 -0.23
C MET A 78 -16.71 3.66 1.12
N TYR A 79 -15.43 3.84 1.47
CA TYR A 79 -15.03 4.51 2.70
C TYR A 79 -15.58 5.93 2.78
N LEU A 80 -15.36 6.74 1.74
CA LEU A 80 -15.82 8.13 1.69
C LEU A 80 -17.36 8.22 1.73
N SER A 81 -18.04 7.30 1.04
CA SER A 81 -19.50 7.20 1.08
C SER A 81 -20.02 6.92 2.49
N LEU A 82 -19.42 5.98 3.22
CA LEU A 82 -19.82 5.67 4.60
C LEU A 82 -19.59 6.87 5.53
N ILE A 83 -18.47 7.58 5.39
CA ILE A 83 -18.23 8.82 6.14
C ILE A 83 -19.30 9.86 5.85
N LYS A 84 -19.65 10.05 4.58
CA LYS A 84 -20.72 10.99 4.16
C LYS A 84 -22.09 10.61 4.75
N GLN A 85 -22.34 9.33 4.95
CA GLN A 85 -23.56 8.81 5.60
C GLN A 85 -23.51 8.91 7.13
N GLY A 86 -22.47 9.49 7.72
CA GLY A 86 -22.35 9.72 9.15
C GLY A 86 -21.64 8.62 9.94
N TRP A 87 -21.04 7.65 9.28
CA TRP A 87 -20.19 6.66 9.96
C TRP A 87 -18.95 7.33 10.53
N THR A 88 -18.53 6.88 11.70
CA THR A 88 -17.22 7.30 12.25
C THR A 88 -16.08 6.70 11.43
N ALA A 89 -14.92 7.36 11.40
CA ALA A 89 -13.72 6.82 10.74
C ALA A 89 -13.33 5.42 11.26
N GLN A 90 -13.60 5.15 12.55
CA GLN A 90 -13.37 3.84 13.15
C GLN A 90 -14.27 2.75 12.55
N GLN A 91 -15.49 3.08 12.22
CA GLN A 91 -16.45 2.17 11.60
C GLN A 91 -16.17 2.01 10.11
N ALA A 92 -16.04 3.13 9.40
CA ALA A 92 -15.85 3.14 7.94
C ALA A 92 -14.55 2.45 7.48
N ARG A 93 -13.46 2.58 8.27
CA ARG A 93 -12.16 1.99 7.91
C ARG A 93 -12.17 0.46 7.70
N ASN A 94 -13.24 -0.23 8.12
CA ASN A 94 -13.34 -1.68 7.93
C ASN A 94 -13.44 -2.10 6.45
N VAL A 95 -13.74 -1.17 5.55
CA VAL A 95 -13.75 -1.42 4.11
C VAL A 95 -12.39 -1.13 3.45
N LEU A 96 -11.42 -0.54 4.17
CA LEU A 96 -10.11 -0.21 3.62
C LEU A 96 -9.22 -1.45 3.53
N PRO A 97 -8.46 -1.61 2.43
CA PRO A 97 -7.56 -2.74 2.24
C PRO A 97 -6.28 -2.61 3.07
N LEU A 98 -5.54 -3.72 3.18
CA LEU A 98 -4.23 -3.75 3.86
C LEU A 98 -3.19 -2.83 3.21
N ALA A 99 -3.36 -2.49 1.93
CA ALA A 99 -2.50 -1.56 1.20
C ALA A 99 -2.65 -0.10 1.66
N THR A 100 -3.62 0.21 2.53
CA THR A 100 -3.82 1.58 3.03
C THR A 100 -2.59 2.06 3.79
N LYS A 101 -2.03 3.20 3.39
CA LYS A 101 -0.86 3.81 4.03
C LYS A 101 -1.17 4.16 5.48
N CYS A 102 -0.27 3.79 6.37
CA CYS A 102 -0.25 4.30 7.74
C CYS A 102 1.18 4.59 8.18
N ASP A 103 1.34 5.64 9.01
CA ASP A 103 2.60 5.96 9.64
C ASP A 103 2.64 5.34 11.03
N ILE A 104 3.69 4.58 11.33
CA ILE A 104 3.89 3.91 12.61
C ILE A 104 5.19 4.42 13.23
N ILE A 105 5.11 4.88 14.48
CA ILE A 105 6.28 5.19 15.29
C ILE A 105 6.47 4.04 16.28
N MET A 106 7.64 3.41 16.22
CA MET A 106 7.99 2.29 17.08
C MET A 106 9.21 2.66 17.93
N THR A 107 9.16 2.31 19.20
CA THR A 107 10.28 2.44 20.14
C THR A 107 10.55 1.08 20.76
N GLY A 108 11.81 0.69 20.82
CA GLY A 108 12.23 -0.60 21.39
C GLY A 108 13.69 -0.60 21.74
N PHE A 109 14.14 -1.58 22.52
CA PHE A 109 15.57 -1.78 22.79
C PHE A 109 16.31 -2.24 21.51
N VAL A 110 17.61 -2.01 21.46
CA VAL A 110 18.44 -2.45 20.33
C VAL A 110 18.35 -3.97 20.10
N SER A 111 18.20 -4.76 21.17
CA SER A 111 17.97 -6.20 21.09
C SER A 111 16.70 -6.56 20.35
N ASP A 112 15.62 -5.80 20.56
CA ASP A 112 14.33 -6.04 19.93
C ASP A 112 14.40 -5.72 18.43
N TRP A 113 15.10 -4.63 18.10
CA TRP A 113 15.38 -4.27 16.71
C TRP A 113 16.27 -5.31 16.01
N LYS A 114 17.27 -5.85 16.71
CA LYS A 114 18.10 -6.94 16.16
C LYS A 114 17.22 -8.15 15.81
N HIS A 115 16.35 -8.58 16.71
CA HIS A 115 15.42 -9.67 16.44
C HIS A 115 14.45 -9.37 15.29
N PHE A 116 13.94 -8.15 15.21
CA PHE A 116 13.11 -7.71 14.08
C PHE A 116 13.85 -7.85 12.75
N PHE A 117 15.11 -7.43 12.67
CA PHE A 117 15.93 -7.54 11.45
C PHE A 117 16.25 -9.00 11.09
N GLU A 118 16.51 -9.84 12.07
CA GLU A 118 16.70 -11.29 11.85
C GLU A 118 15.47 -11.91 11.16
N LEU A 119 14.27 -11.50 11.55
CA LEU A 119 13.04 -12.03 10.98
C LEU A 119 12.66 -11.36 9.66
N ARG A 120 12.82 -10.04 9.52
CA ARG A 120 12.23 -9.25 8.43
C ARG A 120 13.23 -8.80 7.36
N ALA A 121 14.51 -8.71 7.68
CA ALA A 121 15.57 -8.42 6.71
C ALA A 121 16.31 -9.68 6.28
N LEU A 122 16.80 -10.48 7.26
CA LEU A 122 17.65 -11.64 7.00
C LEU A 122 16.85 -12.93 6.74
N GLY A 123 15.63 -13.05 7.26
CA GLY A 123 14.78 -14.21 7.04
C GLY A 123 15.26 -15.47 7.74
N THR A 124 15.75 -15.37 8.98
CA THR A 124 16.34 -16.51 9.73
C THR A 124 15.37 -17.65 9.99
N THR A 125 14.06 -17.39 9.98
CA THR A 125 12.99 -18.40 10.17
C THR A 125 12.23 -18.72 8.88
N GLY A 126 12.60 -18.12 7.77
CA GLY A 126 11.98 -18.25 6.46
C GLY A 126 11.99 -16.94 5.69
N ALA A 127 11.73 -16.98 4.39
CA ALA A 127 11.76 -15.79 3.54
C ALA A 127 10.78 -14.72 4.07
N PRO A 128 11.24 -13.49 4.37
CA PRO A 128 10.36 -12.42 4.82
C PRO A 128 9.45 -11.96 3.68
N HIS A 129 8.28 -11.43 4.03
CA HIS A 129 7.42 -10.80 3.05
C HIS A 129 8.16 -9.65 2.33
N PRO A 130 8.12 -9.54 0.99
CA PRO A 130 8.88 -8.55 0.23
C PRO A 130 8.72 -7.11 0.74
N GLN A 131 7.51 -6.66 1.00
CA GLN A 131 7.25 -5.31 1.55
C GLN A 131 7.88 -5.10 2.93
N ALA A 132 7.89 -6.13 3.78
CA ALA A 132 8.52 -6.02 5.10
C ALA A 132 10.05 -5.94 4.97
N LYS A 133 10.64 -6.70 4.04
CA LYS A 133 12.07 -6.68 3.74
C LYS A 133 12.52 -5.32 3.20
N GLU A 134 11.74 -4.75 2.30
CA GLU A 134 12.00 -3.45 1.68
C GLU A 134 12.16 -2.32 2.70
N ILE A 135 11.45 -2.39 3.81
CA ILE A 135 11.57 -1.43 4.92
C ILE A 135 12.67 -1.84 5.91
N ALA A 136 12.73 -3.14 6.25
CA ALA A 136 13.61 -3.64 7.29
C ALA A 136 15.10 -3.60 6.89
N GLU A 137 15.41 -3.88 5.63
CA GLU A 137 16.79 -3.97 5.15
C GLU A 137 17.53 -2.62 5.18
N PRO A 138 16.99 -1.53 4.63
CA PRO A 138 17.62 -0.21 4.74
C PRO A 138 17.75 0.27 6.18
N LEU A 139 16.74 0.01 7.01
CA LEU A 139 16.79 0.37 8.44
C LEU A 139 17.88 -0.42 9.17
N MET A 140 18.05 -1.71 8.88
CA MET A 140 19.12 -2.53 9.43
C MET A 140 20.49 -1.96 9.07
N GLN A 141 20.70 -1.55 7.81
CA GLN A 141 21.95 -0.95 7.36
C GLN A 141 22.25 0.35 8.12
N GLU A 142 21.24 1.16 8.42
CA GLU A 142 21.43 2.36 9.23
C GLU A 142 21.84 2.04 10.67
N PHE A 143 21.28 0.98 11.28
CA PHE A 143 21.71 0.50 12.61
C PHE A 143 23.16 0.01 12.62
N ILE A 144 23.58 -0.70 11.58
CA ILE A 144 24.99 -1.15 11.42
C ILE A 144 25.90 0.07 11.29
N LYS A 145 25.57 1.01 10.42
CA LYS A 145 26.32 2.25 10.20
C LYS A 145 26.52 3.05 11.48
N ARG A 146 25.52 3.08 12.35
CA ARG A 146 25.57 3.74 13.66
C ARG A 146 26.26 2.90 14.74
N ASN A 147 26.79 1.73 14.43
CA ASN A 147 27.39 0.78 15.36
C ASN A 147 26.45 0.33 16.50
N LEU A 148 25.14 0.32 16.26
CA LEU A 148 24.15 -0.16 17.23
C LEU A 148 24.04 -1.69 17.23
N ILE A 149 24.25 -2.32 16.08
CA ILE A 149 24.25 -3.78 15.92
C ILE A 149 25.42 -4.21 15.05
N LYS A 150 25.81 -5.49 15.20
CA LYS A 150 26.81 -6.16 14.34
C LYS A 150 26.24 -7.52 13.90
N TYR A 151 26.50 -7.89 12.67
CA TYR A 151 26.24 -9.19 12.08
C TYR A 151 27.53 -9.76 11.50
#